data_92c0f8550ce4399a0cac5d248dab9445
#
_entry.id   92c0f8550ce4399a0cac5d248dab9445
#
_cell.length_a   1.000
_cell.length_b   1.000
_cell.length_c   1.000
_cell.angle_alpha   90.00
_cell.angle_beta   90.00
_cell.angle_gamma   90.00
#
_symmetry.space_group_name_H-M   'P 1'
#
loop_
_entity.id
_entity.type
_entity.pdbx_description
1 polymer ?
#
loop_
_entity_poly.entity_id
_entity_poly.type
_entity_poly.pdbx_seq_one_letter_code
_entity_poly.pdbx_strand_id
1 'polypeptide(L)'
;KEATGEPIGISALVKPVGNLTVGIIGLTTPDTPFVTHPKNVVGLTLTDPIERAKSLASYLRPQVDVIIALTHLGIDADRELAAAVPEIDIIIGGHSHTQLEEPVVVGNTYIVQTGEHAKNLGYLKLTLEDGNVVDVLGKLVPVTAEVADHPAATEVVAKWGTELEEKLGQEVGATTVLLDGERANVRTKETNLGDLITDIMRDTVGADLAVNNGGGIRASINAGPITIGDIYTVLPFDNTLVKVEMLGRDLLAALEHSVRLYPEQNGGFLQVSGLEFVFDPSREPGARVTDVIIGGNALELDKTYTVATNDFVAAGGDGYTMFQSATVLVETGEMLRDAVASYVVEEGTIAPQVEGRIVAIE
;
A
#
# COMPACT_ATOMS: atom_id res chain seq x y z
N LYS A 1 -22.74 -2.75 -4.30
CA LYS A 1 -22.88 -3.17 -5.72
C LYS A 1 -23.84 -2.21 -6.40
N GLU A 2 -23.44 -1.61 -7.48
CA GLU A 2 -24.25 -0.62 -8.22
C GLU A 2 -25.58 -1.20 -8.74
N ALA A 3 -25.55 -2.43 -9.23
CA ALA A 3 -26.71 -3.08 -9.82
C ALA A 3 -27.84 -3.41 -8.83
N THR A 4 -27.53 -3.64 -7.56
CA THR A 4 -28.51 -4.10 -6.55
C THR A 4 -28.64 -3.19 -5.35
N GLY A 5 -27.73 -2.22 -5.15
CA GLY A 5 -27.61 -1.43 -3.92
C GLY A 5 -27.19 -2.23 -2.67
N GLU A 6 -26.91 -3.54 -2.83
CA GLU A 6 -26.53 -4.40 -1.71
C GLU A 6 -25.05 -4.25 -1.35
N PRO A 7 -24.69 -4.39 -0.06
CA PRO A 7 -23.30 -4.47 0.36
C PRO A 7 -22.59 -5.71 -0.22
N ILE A 8 -21.27 -5.67 -0.31
CA ILE A 8 -20.46 -6.82 -0.76
C ILE A 8 -20.46 -7.93 0.30
N GLY A 9 -20.39 -7.52 1.57
CA GLY A 9 -20.32 -8.43 2.71
C GLY A 9 -21.40 -8.12 3.74
N ILE A 10 -21.16 -8.56 4.97
CA ILE A 10 -22.01 -8.29 6.12
C ILE A 10 -21.59 -6.92 6.68
N SER A 11 -22.47 -5.93 6.59
CA SER A 11 -22.18 -4.57 7.08
C SER A 11 -22.18 -4.47 8.60
N ALA A 12 -23.00 -5.28 9.27
CA ALA A 12 -23.08 -5.35 10.72
C ALA A 12 -23.49 -6.76 11.18
N LEU A 13 -22.97 -7.16 12.34
CA LEU A 13 -23.25 -8.44 12.98
C LEU A 13 -23.58 -8.18 14.45
N VAL A 14 -24.63 -8.81 14.97
CA VAL A 14 -24.96 -8.85 16.41
C VAL A 14 -24.60 -10.22 16.96
N LYS A 15 -23.79 -10.26 18.01
CA LYS A 15 -23.25 -11.49 18.58
C LYS A 15 -23.42 -11.52 20.10
N PRO A 16 -24.07 -12.54 20.69
CA PRO A 16 -24.06 -12.74 22.13
C PRO A 16 -22.67 -13.20 22.59
N VAL A 17 -22.15 -12.62 23.68
CA VAL A 17 -20.88 -12.93 24.32
C VAL A 17 -21.11 -13.00 25.83
N GLY A 18 -21.30 -14.21 26.36
CA GLY A 18 -21.70 -14.41 27.76
C GLY A 18 -23.09 -13.81 28.03
N ASN A 19 -23.15 -12.84 28.93
CA ASN A 19 -24.36 -12.08 29.25
C ASN A 19 -24.46 -10.74 28.50
N LEU A 20 -23.53 -10.46 27.61
CA LEU A 20 -23.48 -9.23 26.80
C LEU A 20 -23.87 -9.51 25.35
N THR A 21 -24.33 -8.45 24.70
CA THR A 21 -24.58 -8.43 23.25
C THR A 21 -23.64 -7.43 22.60
N VAL A 22 -22.87 -7.88 21.61
CA VAL A 22 -21.88 -7.08 20.90
C VAL A 22 -22.33 -6.83 19.46
N GLY A 23 -22.39 -5.58 19.07
CA GLY A 23 -22.56 -5.13 17.69
C GLY A 23 -21.20 -4.96 17.02
N ILE A 24 -21.02 -5.50 15.83
CA ILE A 24 -19.78 -5.39 15.06
C ILE A 24 -20.11 -4.73 13.72
N ILE A 25 -19.41 -3.66 13.37
CA ILE A 25 -19.53 -2.93 12.10
C ILE A 25 -18.26 -3.14 11.30
N GLY A 26 -18.36 -3.45 10.00
CA GLY A 26 -17.21 -3.56 9.08
C GLY A 26 -17.14 -2.35 8.16
N LEU A 27 -15.97 -1.69 8.08
CA LEU A 27 -15.70 -0.52 7.24
C LEU A 27 -14.38 -0.69 6.48
N THR A 28 -14.36 -0.26 5.22
CA THR A 28 -13.16 -0.24 4.38
C THR A 28 -12.91 1.16 3.82
N THR A 29 -11.65 1.43 3.43
CA THR A 29 -11.25 2.74 2.90
C THR A 29 -11.97 3.07 1.59
N PRO A 30 -12.44 4.32 1.43
CA PRO A 30 -12.98 4.81 0.17
C PRO A 30 -11.92 4.88 -0.93
N ASP A 31 -10.62 4.82 -0.58
CA ASP A 31 -9.51 4.82 -1.52
C ASP A 31 -9.35 3.47 -2.28
N THR A 32 -10.13 2.44 -1.90
CA THR A 32 -10.08 1.11 -2.54
C THR A 32 -10.04 1.16 -4.09
N PRO A 33 -10.80 2.04 -4.80
CA PRO A 33 -10.71 2.14 -6.26
C PRO A 33 -9.35 2.60 -6.80
N PHE A 34 -8.58 3.28 -5.97
CA PHE A 34 -7.26 3.82 -6.34
C PHE A 34 -6.11 2.89 -5.96
N VAL A 35 -6.26 2.15 -4.85
CA VAL A 35 -5.20 1.28 -4.30
C VAL A 35 -5.33 -0.20 -4.71
N THR A 36 -6.32 -0.54 -5.52
CA THR A 36 -6.44 -1.83 -6.22
C THR A 36 -6.54 -1.61 -7.73
N HIS A 37 -6.25 -2.66 -8.52
CA HIS A 37 -6.38 -2.54 -9.96
C HIS A 37 -7.81 -2.11 -10.33
N PRO A 38 -8.02 -1.06 -11.14
CA PRO A 38 -9.35 -0.48 -11.42
C PRO A 38 -10.40 -1.50 -11.90
N LYS A 39 -10.00 -2.54 -12.64
CA LYS A 39 -10.91 -3.62 -13.08
C LYS A 39 -11.56 -4.38 -11.92
N ASN A 40 -10.93 -4.39 -10.72
CA ASN A 40 -11.42 -5.16 -9.57
C ASN A 40 -12.60 -4.48 -8.85
N VAL A 41 -12.83 -3.20 -9.14
CA VAL A 41 -13.90 -2.40 -8.50
C VAL A 41 -15.02 -2.00 -9.46
N VAL A 42 -14.99 -2.52 -10.69
CA VAL A 42 -16.08 -2.29 -11.67
C VAL A 42 -17.42 -2.78 -11.10
N GLY A 43 -18.43 -1.90 -11.13
CA GLY A 43 -19.76 -2.18 -10.56
C GLY A 43 -19.84 -2.06 -9.03
N LEU A 44 -18.83 -1.45 -8.40
CA LEU A 44 -18.81 -1.15 -6.97
C LEU A 44 -18.79 0.36 -6.75
N THR A 45 -19.63 0.83 -5.83
CA THR A 45 -19.56 2.19 -5.28
C THR A 45 -19.10 2.11 -3.84
N LEU A 46 -18.01 2.79 -3.52
CA LEU A 46 -17.51 2.97 -2.16
C LEU A 46 -18.23 4.19 -1.56
N THR A 47 -18.91 3.97 -0.43
CA THR A 47 -19.66 5.03 0.27
C THR A 47 -18.81 5.62 1.38
N ASP A 48 -19.14 6.83 1.80
CA ASP A 48 -18.49 7.46 2.95
C ASP A 48 -18.59 6.57 4.20
N PRO A 49 -17.46 6.17 4.80
CA PRO A 49 -17.43 5.25 5.94
C PRO A 49 -18.03 5.88 7.20
N ILE A 50 -17.89 7.21 7.40
CA ILE A 50 -18.43 7.92 8.56
C ILE A 50 -19.96 7.95 8.51
N GLU A 51 -20.54 8.34 7.38
CA GLU A 51 -21.99 8.35 7.20
C GLU A 51 -22.57 6.93 7.30
N ARG A 52 -21.86 5.93 6.78
CA ARG A 52 -22.28 4.54 6.94
C ARG A 52 -22.23 4.09 8.39
N ALA A 53 -21.16 4.42 9.11
CA ALA A 53 -21.00 4.10 10.52
C ALA A 53 -22.07 4.74 11.38
N LYS A 54 -22.39 6.04 11.18
CA LYS A 54 -23.49 6.74 11.88
C LYS A 54 -24.80 5.98 11.76
N SER A 55 -25.16 5.60 10.53
CA SER A 55 -26.40 4.86 10.27
C SER A 55 -26.42 3.50 10.97
N LEU A 56 -25.32 2.74 10.92
CA LEU A 56 -25.23 1.43 11.53
C LEU A 56 -25.15 1.48 13.06
N ALA A 57 -24.39 2.42 13.62
CA ALA A 57 -24.24 2.59 15.05
C ALA A 57 -25.58 3.02 15.70
N SER A 58 -26.28 3.98 15.12
CA SER A 58 -27.62 4.38 15.58
C SER A 58 -28.65 3.24 15.52
N TYR A 59 -28.56 2.38 14.50
CA TYR A 59 -29.41 1.20 14.40
C TYR A 59 -29.06 0.14 15.47
N LEU A 60 -27.78 -0.09 15.73
CA LEU A 60 -27.32 -1.11 16.67
C LEU A 60 -27.44 -0.69 18.13
N ARG A 61 -27.18 0.59 18.46
CA ARG A 61 -27.06 1.04 19.86
C ARG A 61 -28.18 0.60 20.78
N PRO A 62 -29.49 0.66 20.40
CA PRO A 62 -30.57 0.20 21.27
C PRO A 62 -30.65 -1.34 21.42
N GLN A 63 -29.83 -2.10 20.71
CA GLN A 63 -29.92 -3.56 20.64
C GLN A 63 -28.69 -4.26 21.24
N VAL A 64 -27.63 -3.51 21.56
CA VAL A 64 -26.34 -4.09 21.97
C VAL A 64 -25.72 -3.32 23.13
N ASP A 65 -24.91 -3.99 23.93
CA ASP A 65 -24.18 -3.42 25.05
C ASP A 65 -22.88 -2.71 24.59
N VAL A 66 -22.20 -3.28 23.57
CA VAL A 66 -20.94 -2.75 23.03
C VAL A 66 -20.99 -2.72 21.50
N ILE A 67 -20.49 -1.63 20.90
CA ILE A 67 -20.29 -1.51 19.44
C ILE A 67 -18.79 -1.51 19.12
N ILE A 68 -18.38 -2.46 18.31
CA ILE A 68 -16.99 -2.57 17.80
C ILE A 68 -17.01 -2.27 16.31
N ALA A 69 -16.21 -1.31 15.85
CA ALA A 69 -15.92 -1.11 14.45
C ALA A 69 -14.63 -1.84 14.06
N LEU A 70 -14.72 -2.77 13.11
CA LEU A 70 -13.56 -3.37 12.44
C LEU A 70 -13.28 -2.54 11.19
N THR A 71 -12.16 -1.84 11.17
CA THR A 71 -11.87 -0.87 10.12
C THR A 71 -10.62 -1.25 9.33
N HIS A 72 -10.63 -0.92 8.04
CA HIS A 72 -9.45 -0.86 7.20
C HIS A 72 -9.35 0.54 6.59
N LEU A 73 -9.25 1.58 7.46
CA LEU A 73 -9.28 2.99 7.09
C LEU A 73 -7.94 3.69 7.28
N GLY A 74 -7.13 3.23 8.22
CA GLY A 74 -5.92 3.90 8.70
C GLY A 74 -6.17 4.71 9.96
N ILE A 75 -5.12 4.96 10.74
CA ILE A 75 -5.22 5.55 12.09
C ILE A 75 -5.84 6.95 12.10
N ASP A 76 -5.56 7.78 11.09
CA ASP A 76 -6.07 9.14 11.05
C ASP A 76 -7.57 9.17 10.74
N ALA A 77 -8.02 8.38 9.76
CA ALA A 77 -9.44 8.20 9.47
C ALA A 77 -10.19 7.50 10.62
N ASP A 78 -9.54 6.59 11.36
CA ASP A 78 -10.11 5.98 12.56
C ASP A 78 -10.34 7.01 13.68
N ARG A 79 -9.45 8.01 13.82
CA ARG A 79 -9.63 9.15 14.76
C ARG A 79 -10.79 10.04 14.34
N GLU A 80 -10.92 10.34 13.06
CA GLU A 80 -12.04 11.11 12.52
C GLU A 80 -13.37 10.37 12.73
N LEU A 81 -13.38 9.06 12.46
CA LEU A 81 -14.52 8.20 12.71
C LEU A 81 -14.95 8.22 14.18
N ALA A 82 -14.00 8.06 15.11
CA ALA A 82 -14.26 8.10 16.56
C ALA A 82 -14.86 9.43 17.01
N ALA A 83 -14.34 10.55 16.49
CA ALA A 83 -14.86 11.88 16.78
C ALA A 83 -16.26 12.12 16.21
N ALA A 84 -16.58 11.54 15.05
CA ALA A 84 -17.83 11.74 14.34
C ALA A 84 -18.97 10.80 14.76
N VAL A 85 -18.65 9.64 15.38
CA VAL A 85 -19.59 8.56 15.71
C VAL A 85 -19.35 8.08 17.16
N PRO A 86 -19.71 8.88 18.16
CA PRO A 86 -19.44 8.59 19.59
C PRO A 86 -20.19 7.37 20.14
N GLU A 87 -21.10 6.78 19.38
CA GLU A 87 -21.78 5.53 19.72
C GLU A 87 -20.90 4.29 19.56
N ILE A 88 -19.74 4.42 18.88
CA ILE A 88 -18.75 3.34 18.74
C ILE A 88 -17.88 3.33 20.01
N ASP A 89 -17.84 2.19 20.69
CA ASP A 89 -17.03 2.03 21.90
C ASP A 89 -15.57 1.70 21.57
N ILE A 90 -15.36 0.81 20.58
CA ILE A 90 -14.03 0.31 20.19
C ILE A 90 -13.86 0.39 18.67
N ILE A 91 -12.68 0.84 18.21
CA ILE A 91 -12.22 0.71 16.83
C ILE A 91 -11.01 -0.23 16.81
N ILE A 92 -11.12 -1.30 16.05
CA ILE A 92 -10.00 -2.20 15.74
C ILE A 92 -9.58 -1.89 14.31
N GLY A 93 -8.48 -1.13 14.17
CA GLY A 93 -8.02 -0.55 12.93
C GLY A 93 -7.04 -1.42 12.13
N GLY A 94 -6.80 -1.00 10.90
CA GLY A 94 -5.85 -1.58 9.97
C GLY A 94 -5.38 -0.56 8.93
N HIS A 95 -4.86 -0.99 7.78
CA HIS A 95 -4.44 -0.21 6.63
C HIS A 95 -3.11 0.55 6.80
N SER A 96 -2.97 1.40 7.80
CA SER A 96 -1.75 2.20 8.03
C SER A 96 -0.60 1.42 8.65
N HIS A 97 -0.84 0.17 9.09
CA HIS A 97 0.13 -0.68 9.79
C HIS A 97 0.66 -0.06 11.09
N THR A 98 -0.10 0.84 11.70
CA THR A 98 0.29 1.53 12.91
C THR A 98 0.34 0.54 14.09
N GLN A 99 1.45 0.53 14.82
CA GLN A 99 1.58 -0.25 16.04
C GLN A 99 1.25 0.64 17.24
N LEU A 100 0.15 0.35 17.90
CA LEU A 100 -0.30 1.07 19.10
C LEU A 100 -0.05 0.19 20.33
N GLU A 101 0.94 0.56 21.14
CA GLU A 101 1.27 -0.16 22.38
C GLU A 101 0.13 -0.06 23.40
N GLU A 102 -0.58 1.07 23.39
CA GLU A 102 -1.74 1.36 24.23
C GLU A 102 -2.87 1.91 23.37
N PRO A 103 -4.15 1.75 23.78
CA PRO A 103 -5.27 2.32 23.05
C PRO A 103 -5.18 3.85 22.95
N VAL A 104 -5.44 4.39 21.77
CA VAL A 104 -5.66 5.83 21.58
C VAL A 104 -7.11 6.12 21.91
N VAL A 105 -7.37 7.17 22.71
CA VAL A 105 -8.71 7.55 23.14
C VAL A 105 -9.15 8.84 22.43
N VAL A 106 -10.31 8.80 21.78
CA VAL A 106 -10.96 9.96 21.16
C VAL A 106 -12.40 10.03 21.67
N GLY A 107 -12.70 11.03 22.48
CA GLY A 107 -13.98 11.07 23.20
C GLY A 107 -14.12 9.86 24.13
N ASN A 108 -15.14 9.03 23.89
CA ASN A 108 -15.37 7.78 24.61
C ASN A 108 -14.94 6.53 23.81
N THR A 109 -14.38 6.70 22.61
CA THR A 109 -13.99 5.60 21.74
C THR A 109 -12.52 5.25 21.91
N TYR A 110 -12.22 3.97 22.05
CA TYR A 110 -10.86 3.42 22.13
C TYR A 110 -10.45 2.85 20.80
N ILE A 111 -9.31 3.30 20.27
CA ILE A 111 -8.74 2.86 18.98
C ILE A 111 -7.53 1.99 19.24
N VAL A 112 -7.48 0.81 18.63
CA VAL A 112 -6.34 -0.12 18.69
C VAL A 112 -5.95 -0.58 17.29
N GLN A 113 -4.64 -0.82 17.09
CA GLN A 113 -4.08 -1.40 15.88
C GLN A 113 -2.79 -2.12 16.22
N THR A 114 -2.53 -3.29 15.62
CA THR A 114 -1.47 -4.21 16.04
C THR A 114 -0.20 -4.17 15.17
N GLY A 115 -0.09 -3.20 14.26
CA GLY A 115 0.97 -3.18 13.26
C GLY A 115 0.65 -4.08 12.07
N GLU A 116 1.62 -4.88 11.63
CA GLU A 116 1.54 -5.66 10.39
C GLU A 116 2.08 -7.09 10.55
N HIS A 117 1.81 -7.94 9.55
CA HIS A 117 2.40 -9.28 9.39
C HIS A 117 2.24 -10.21 10.60
N ALA A 118 1.18 -10.04 11.39
CA ALA A 118 0.92 -10.82 12.61
C ALA A 118 2.09 -10.82 13.62
N LYS A 119 2.94 -9.80 13.60
CA LYS A 119 4.05 -9.64 14.56
C LYS A 119 3.56 -9.52 16.00
N ASN A 120 2.32 -9.02 16.17
CA ASN A 120 1.70 -8.85 17.49
C ASN A 120 0.26 -9.39 17.49
N LEU A 121 -0.14 -9.95 18.61
CA LEU A 121 -1.52 -10.23 18.97
C LEU A 121 -2.03 -9.10 19.87
N GLY A 122 -3.12 -8.43 19.50
CA GLY A 122 -3.80 -7.45 20.33
C GLY A 122 -4.63 -8.14 21.43
N TYR A 123 -4.39 -7.78 22.67
CA TYR A 123 -5.22 -8.19 23.82
C TYR A 123 -5.98 -6.97 24.35
N LEU A 124 -7.30 -7.07 24.43
CA LEU A 124 -8.17 -6.00 24.92
C LEU A 124 -9.09 -6.55 26.00
N LYS A 125 -9.13 -5.88 27.17
CA LYS A 125 -10.06 -6.18 28.24
C LYS A 125 -10.91 -4.93 28.53
N LEU A 126 -12.23 -5.11 28.43
CA LEU A 126 -13.20 -4.05 28.69
C LEU A 126 -13.81 -4.23 30.07
N THR A 127 -13.99 -3.13 30.80
CA THR A 127 -14.81 -3.06 32.01
C THR A 127 -16.08 -2.29 31.70
N LEU A 128 -17.24 -2.89 31.97
CA LEU A 128 -18.53 -2.24 31.75
C LEU A 128 -19.21 -1.98 33.10
N GLU A 129 -19.80 -0.78 33.24
CA GLU A 129 -20.68 -0.40 34.34
C GLU A 129 -21.98 0.18 33.75
N ASP A 130 -23.12 -0.33 34.17
CA ASP A 130 -24.46 0.10 33.70
C ASP A 130 -24.59 0.10 32.16
N GLY A 131 -23.95 -0.85 31.47
CA GLY A 131 -23.96 -0.97 30.00
C GLY A 131 -23.01 -0.02 29.26
N ASN A 132 -22.19 0.74 29.98
CA ASN A 132 -21.18 1.62 29.37
C ASN A 132 -19.76 1.06 29.58
N VAL A 133 -18.90 1.19 28.58
CA VAL A 133 -17.47 0.89 28.71
C VAL A 133 -16.82 2.00 29.54
N VAL A 134 -16.33 1.67 30.74
CA VAL A 134 -15.73 2.65 31.68
C VAL A 134 -14.23 2.53 31.76
N ASP A 135 -13.63 1.40 31.35
CA ASP A 135 -12.21 1.19 31.32
C ASP A 135 -11.81 0.19 30.26
N VAL A 136 -10.67 0.40 29.62
CA VAL A 136 -10.11 -0.47 28.58
C VAL A 136 -8.62 -0.68 28.84
N LEU A 137 -8.25 -1.92 29.15
CA LEU A 137 -6.87 -2.35 29.17
C LEU A 137 -6.50 -2.99 27.85
N GLY A 138 -5.65 -2.32 27.09
CA GLY A 138 -5.09 -2.83 25.83
C GLY A 138 -3.59 -3.06 25.94
N LYS A 139 -3.10 -4.11 25.29
CA LYS A 139 -1.66 -4.35 25.12
C LYS A 139 -1.39 -5.18 23.88
N LEU A 140 -0.18 -5.05 23.36
CA LEU A 140 0.36 -5.94 22.35
C LEU A 140 1.09 -7.13 23.01
N VAL A 141 0.89 -8.31 22.45
CA VAL A 141 1.61 -9.54 22.81
C VAL A 141 2.43 -9.93 21.61
N PRO A 142 3.76 -9.79 21.64
CA PRO A 142 4.62 -10.14 20.52
C PRO A 142 4.49 -11.64 20.16
N VAL A 143 4.37 -11.94 18.88
CA VAL A 143 4.42 -13.30 18.35
C VAL A 143 5.90 -13.61 18.06
N THR A 144 6.53 -14.36 18.95
CA THR A 144 7.96 -14.71 18.89
C THR A 144 8.13 -16.19 18.57
N ALA A 145 9.37 -16.62 18.30
CA ALA A 145 9.72 -18.03 18.11
C ALA A 145 9.43 -18.94 19.34
N GLU A 146 9.13 -18.34 20.50
CA GLU A 146 8.72 -19.07 21.70
C GLU A 146 7.24 -19.51 21.67
N VAL A 147 6.43 -18.91 20.77
CA VAL A 147 5.05 -19.32 20.57
C VAL A 147 5.03 -20.63 19.78
N ALA A 148 4.48 -21.68 20.40
CA ALA A 148 4.40 -22.99 19.74
C ALA A 148 3.50 -22.95 18.49
N ASP A 149 3.96 -23.60 17.43
CA ASP A 149 3.20 -23.72 16.20
C ASP A 149 1.90 -24.50 16.41
N HIS A 150 0.84 -24.06 15.75
CA HIS A 150 -0.43 -24.79 15.77
C HIS A 150 -0.35 -26.02 14.83
N PRO A 151 -0.53 -27.26 15.32
CA PRO A 151 -0.29 -28.48 14.54
C PRO A 151 -0.97 -28.51 13.17
N ALA A 152 -2.26 -28.14 13.11
CA ALA A 152 -3.01 -28.13 11.85
C ALA A 152 -2.51 -27.04 10.87
N ALA A 153 -2.00 -25.91 11.36
CA ALA A 153 -1.37 -24.90 10.51
C ALA A 153 -0.02 -25.40 9.98
N THR A 154 0.77 -26.06 10.84
CA THR A 154 2.05 -26.67 10.44
C THR A 154 1.86 -27.71 9.32
N GLU A 155 0.82 -28.56 9.39
CA GLU A 155 0.53 -29.51 8.32
C GLU A 155 0.21 -28.83 6.98
N VAL A 156 -0.55 -27.72 7.00
CA VAL A 156 -0.87 -26.96 5.78
C VAL A 156 0.38 -26.30 5.23
N VAL A 157 1.20 -25.68 6.09
CA VAL A 157 2.46 -25.03 5.70
C VAL A 157 3.42 -26.09 5.14
N ALA A 158 3.59 -27.23 5.80
CA ALA A 158 4.49 -28.29 5.34
C ALA A 158 4.07 -28.88 3.99
N LYS A 159 2.75 -29.02 3.75
CA LYS A 159 2.24 -29.54 2.47
C LYS A 159 2.66 -28.70 1.26
N TRP A 160 2.69 -27.39 1.43
CA TRP A 160 3.02 -26.46 0.34
C TRP A 160 4.45 -25.90 0.45
N GLY A 161 5.05 -25.96 1.66
CA GLY A 161 6.34 -25.36 1.98
C GLY A 161 7.49 -25.97 1.17
N THR A 162 7.60 -27.30 1.11
CA THR A 162 8.69 -27.97 0.40
C THR A 162 8.73 -27.58 -1.08
N GLU A 163 7.59 -27.58 -1.76
CA GLU A 163 7.52 -27.21 -3.18
C GLU A 163 7.78 -25.71 -3.40
N LEU A 164 7.35 -24.89 -2.43
CA LEU A 164 7.57 -23.46 -2.45
C LEU A 164 9.02 -23.11 -2.10
N GLU A 165 9.61 -23.75 -1.09
CA GLU A 165 11.01 -23.55 -0.68
C GLU A 165 12.00 -23.90 -1.79
N GLU A 166 11.77 -25.00 -2.52
CA GLU A 166 12.61 -25.35 -3.67
C GLU A 166 12.59 -24.28 -4.76
N LYS A 167 11.44 -23.64 -5.01
CA LYS A 167 11.31 -22.60 -6.05
C LYS A 167 11.77 -21.24 -5.54
N LEU A 168 11.31 -20.83 -4.36
CA LEU A 168 11.60 -19.51 -3.81
C LEU A 168 13.00 -19.40 -3.22
N GLY A 169 13.58 -20.50 -2.72
CA GLY A 169 14.95 -20.55 -2.21
C GLY A 169 16.03 -20.57 -3.29
N GLN A 170 15.65 -20.63 -4.57
CA GLN A 170 16.63 -20.60 -5.67
C GLN A 170 17.35 -19.25 -5.69
N GLU A 171 18.67 -19.28 -5.51
CA GLU A 171 19.52 -18.11 -5.68
C GLU A 171 19.60 -17.72 -7.16
N VAL A 172 19.40 -16.44 -7.44
CA VAL A 172 19.45 -15.85 -8.78
C VAL A 172 20.62 -14.90 -8.98
N GLY A 173 21.29 -14.49 -7.90
CA GLY A 173 22.46 -13.64 -7.90
C GLY A 173 22.76 -13.11 -6.50
N ALA A 174 23.42 -11.97 -6.40
CA ALA A 174 23.78 -11.35 -5.13
C ALA A 174 23.78 -9.83 -5.23
N THR A 175 23.67 -9.15 -4.08
CA THR A 175 23.93 -7.72 -3.96
C THR A 175 25.01 -7.45 -2.93
N THR A 176 25.89 -6.48 -3.20
CA THR A 176 26.91 -6.05 -2.24
C THR A 176 26.45 -4.92 -1.34
N VAL A 177 25.27 -4.37 -1.59
CA VAL A 177 24.66 -3.26 -0.84
C VAL A 177 23.25 -3.63 -0.38
N LEU A 178 22.72 -2.93 0.63
CA LEU A 178 21.31 -2.99 0.94
C LEU A 178 20.51 -2.42 -0.26
N LEU A 179 19.55 -3.17 -0.78
CA LEU A 179 18.55 -2.67 -1.71
C LEU A 179 17.37 -2.13 -0.90
N ASP A 180 17.25 -0.81 -0.82
CA ASP A 180 16.31 -0.14 0.08
C ASP A 180 14.90 -0.11 -0.50
N GLY A 181 14.03 -0.97 0.01
CA GLY A 181 12.59 -1.01 -0.25
C GLY A 181 11.77 -0.65 1.00
N GLU A 182 12.40 -0.01 2.00
CA GLU A 182 11.70 0.42 3.22
C GLU A 182 10.54 1.36 2.88
N ARG A 183 9.37 1.03 3.41
CA ARG A 183 8.10 1.74 3.13
C ARG A 183 8.23 3.25 3.26
N ALA A 184 8.88 3.71 4.35
CA ALA A 184 9.05 5.13 4.61
C ALA A 184 9.93 5.82 3.55
N ASN A 185 10.86 5.09 2.95
CA ASN A 185 11.80 5.61 1.96
C ASN A 185 11.20 5.60 0.55
N VAL A 186 10.79 4.44 0.02
CA VAL A 186 10.25 4.33 -1.35
C VAL A 186 8.99 5.14 -1.60
N ARG A 187 8.32 5.64 -0.54
CA ARG A 187 7.09 6.43 -0.61
C ARG A 187 7.28 7.92 -0.36
N THR A 188 8.53 8.36 -0.18
CA THR A 188 8.85 9.78 0.09
C THR A 188 10.10 10.27 -0.62
N LYS A 189 10.98 9.38 -1.07
CA LYS A 189 12.23 9.74 -1.72
C LYS A 189 12.70 8.66 -2.68
N GLU A 190 13.72 8.98 -3.46
CA GLU A 190 14.47 8.06 -4.28
C GLU A 190 15.14 6.96 -3.45
N THR A 191 15.16 5.74 -3.97
CA THR A 191 15.91 4.62 -3.39
C THR A 191 16.65 3.84 -4.46
N ASN A 192 17.79 3.24 -4.11
CA ASN A 192 18.58 2.44 -5.04
C ASN A 192 17.83 1.22 -5.59
N LEU A 193 16.89 0.65 -4.83
CA LEU A 193 16.01 -0.42 -5.32
C LEU A 193 14.97 0.12 -6.30
N GLY A 194 14.45 1.33 -6.04
CA GLY A 194 13.53 2.01 -6.96
C GLY A 194 14.20 2.33 -8.28
N ASP A 195 15.44 2.83 -8.24
CA ASP A 195 16.25 3.12 -9.42
C ASP A 195 16.52 1.85 -10.23
N LEU A 196 16.97 0.78 -9.56
CA LEU A 196 17.21 -0.52 -10.18
C LEU A 196 15.97 -1.05 -10.92
N ILE A 197 14.82 -1.07 -10.24
CA ILE A 197 13.56 -1.56 -10.82
C ILE A 197 13.17 -0.73 -12.03
N THR A 198 13.23 0.59 -11.94
CA THR A 198 12.84 1.47 -13.05
C THR A 198 13.83 1.43 -14.22
N ASP A 199 15.13 1.23 -13.97
CA ASP A 199 16.12 0.99 -15.03
C ASP A 199 15.79 -0.29 -15.80
N ILE A 200 15.54 -1.39 -15.10
CA ILE A 200 15.14 -2.67 -15.69
C ILE A 200 13.87 -2.49 -16.53
N MET A 201 12.85 -1.80 -16.00
CA MET A 201 11.61 -1.54 -16.72
C MET A 201 11.87 -0.78 -18.03
N ARG A 202 12.66 0.30 -17.98
CA ARG A 202 12.98 1.13 -19.12
C ARG A 202 13.71 0.32 -20.20
N ASP A 203 14.72 -0.41 -19.79
CA ASP A 203 15.61 -1.15 -20.71
C ASP A 203 14.88 -2.36 -21.33
N THR A 204 14.05 -3.08 -20.56
CA THR A 204 13.29 -4.24 -21.05
C THR A 204 12.37 -3.87 -22.22
N VAL A 205 11.70 -2.72 -22.18
CA VAL A 205 10.78 -2.30 -23.25
C VAL A 205 11.38 -1.25 -24.19
N GLY A 206 12.60 -0.80 -23.95
CA GLY A 206 13.29 0.21 -24.76
C GLY A 206 12.51 1.55 -24.78
N ALA A 207 12.14 2.08 -23.59
CA ALA A 207 11.46 3.35 -23.45
C ALA A 207 12.44 4.52 -23.22
N ASP A 208 11.99 5.76 -23.42
CA ASP A 208 12.77 6.96 -23.10
C ASP A 208 12.97 7.09 -21.59
N LEU A 209 11.95 6.74 -20.83
CA LEU A 209 11.94 6.81 -19.38
C LEU A 209 11.06 5.71 -18.76
N ALA A 210 11.18 5.52 -17.45
CA ALA A 210 10.31 4.64 -16.68
C ALA A 210 9.83 5.28 -15.39
N VAL A 211 8.63 4.89 -14.96
CA VAL A 211 8.06 5.26 -13.66
C VAL A 211 7.41 4.05 -13.01
N ASN A 212 7.65 3.89 -11.71
CA ASN A 212 7.01 2.84 -10.90
C ASN A 212 6.54 3.40 -9.55
N ASN A 213 5.33 3.07 -9.16
CA ASN A 213 4.79 3.52 -7.87
C ASN A 213 5.49 2.84 -6.69
N GLY A 214 5.92 3.62 -5.70
CA GLY A 214 6.59 3.12 -4.50
C GLY A 214 5.73 2.14 -3.68
N GLY A 215 4.40 2.22 -3.83
CA GLY A 215 3.46 1.26 -3.26
C GLY A 215 3.59 -0.15 -3.81
N GLY A 216 4.17 -0.31 -5.00
CA GLY A 216 4.49 -1.60 -5.61
C GLY A 216 5.71 -2.30 -4.99
N ILE A 217 6.60 -1.55 -4.34
CA ILE A 217 7.83 -2.06 -3.70
C ILE A 217 7.54 -2.30 -2.22
N ARG A 218 7.68 -3.55 -1.74
CA ARG A 218 7.13 -3.96 -0.45
C ARG A 218 8.14 -4.37 0.60
N ALA A 219 9.39 -4.59 0.23
CA ALA A 219 10.46 -5.01 1.13
C ALA A 219 11.84 -4.56 0.62
N SER A 220 12.83 -4.55 1.51
CA SER A 220 14.24 -4.41 1.19
C SER A 220 14.89 -5.78 0.99
N ILE A 221 16.02 -5.82 0.27
CA ILE A 221 16.89 -7.00 0.21
C ILE A 221 18.24 -6.64 0.85
N ASN A 222 18.66 -7.41 1.85
CA ASN A 222 19.94 -7.20 2.52
C ASN A 222 21.11 -7.57 1.59
N ALA A 223 22.30 -7.01 1.85
CA ALA A 223 23.52 -7.44 1.18
C ALA A 223 23.75 -8.94 1.39
N GLY A 224 24.07 -9.64 0.31
CA GLY A 224 24.22 -11.09 0.26
C GLY A 224 23.57 -11.73 -0.97
N PRO A 225 23.33 -13.06 -0.94
CA PRO A 225 22.60 -13.76 -1.99
C PRO A 225 21.18 -13.18 -2.16
N ILE A 226 20.68 -13.19 -3.40
CA ILE A 226 19.32 -12.84 -3.77
C ILE A 226 18.62 -14.11 -4.24
N THR A 227 17.47 -14.41 -3.67
CA THR A 227 16.63 -15.54 -4.07
C THR A 227 15.40 -15.08 -4.86
N ILE A 228 14.75 -16.00 -5.54
CA ILE A 228 13.42 -15.77 -6.16
C ILE A 228 12.43 -15.29 -5.08
N GLY A 229 12.49 -15.85 -3.87
CA GLY A 229 11.63 -15.46 -2.74
C GLY A 229 11.82 -14.01 -2.31
N ASP A 230 13.05 -13.51 -2.32
CA ASP A 230 13.32 -12.10 -2.01
C ASP A 230 12.66 -11.19 -3.04
N ILE A 231 12.80 -11.51 -4.34
CA ILE A 231 12.18 -10.72 -5.41
C ILE A 231 10.65 -10.76 -5.33
N TYR A 232 10.05 -11.93 -5.04
CA TYR A 232 8.61 -12.06 -4.84
C TYR A 232 8.10 -11.32 -3.59
N THR A 233 8.94 -11.18 -2.57
CA THR A 233 8.63 -10.37 -1.37
C THR A 233 8.68 -8.88 -1.68
N VAL A 234 9.64 -8.44 -2.48
CA VAL A 234 9.76 -7.05 -2.96
C VAL A 234 8.61 -6.67 -3.89
N LEU A 235 8.27 -7.54 -4.85
CA LEU A 235 7.28 -7.31 -5.90
C LEU A 235 6.17 -8.39 -5.87
N PRO A 236 5.31 -8.41 -4.82
CA PRO A 236 4.35 -9.50 -4.64
C PRO A 236 3.12 -9.44 -5.55
N PHE A 237 2.94 -8.35 -6.28
CA PHE A 237 1.80 -8.17 -7.17
C PHE A 237 2.08 -8.78 -8.56
N ASP A 238 1.03 -9.29 -9.21
CA ASP A 238 1.09 -9.80 -10.58
C ASP A 238 1.07 -8.66 -11.62
N ASN A 239 1.77 -7.57 -11.33
CA ASN A 239 1.85 -6.44 -12.25
C ASN A 239 2.71 -6.80 -13.45
N THR A 240 2.21 -6.50 -14.64
CA THR A 240 2.91 -6.71 -15.89
C THR A 240 3.54 -5.42 -16.40
N LEU A 241 4.62 -5.55 -17.16
CA LEU A 241 5.35 -4.43 -17.74
C LEU A 241 4.64 -3.91 -18.99
N VAL A 242 4.43 -2.60 -19.05
CA VAL A 242 3.70 -1.90 -20.14
C VAL A 242 4.55 -0.75 -20.65
N LYS A 243 4.57 -0.54 -21.97
CA LYS A 243 5.11 0.67 -22.61
C LYS A 243 3.96 1.52 -23.17
N VAL A 244 3.92 2.75 -22.74
CA VAL A 244 2.93 3.72 -23.23
C VAL A 244 3.61 4.92 -23.90
N GLU A 245 2.83 5.67 -24.68
CA GLU A 245 3.23 6.95 -25.24
C GLU A 245 2.34 8.04 -24.67
N MET A 246 2.94 9.11 -24.12
CA MET A 246 2.20 10.20 -23.52
C MET A 246 2.89 11.56 -23.76
N LEU A 247 2.12 12.65 -23.65
CA LEU A 247 2.66 13.99 -23.79
C LEU A 247 3.43 14.42 -22.53
N GLY A 248 4.43 15.29 -22.72
CA GLY A 248 5.21 15.84 -21.60
C GLY A 248 4.35 16.56 -20.55
N ARG A 249 3.24 17.20 -20.95
CA ARG A 249 2.29 17.82 -20.01
C ARG A 249 1.62 16.79 -19.08
N ASP A 250 1.30 15.60 -19.59
CA ASP A 250 0.69 14.52 -18.82
C ASP A 250 1.72 13.86 -17.92
N LEU A 251 2.96 13.76 -18.39
CA LEU A 251 4.10 13.32 -17.55
C LEU A 251 4.35 14.32 -16.40
N LEU A 252 4.35 15.62 -16.65
CA LEU A 252 4.46 16.62 -15.59
C LEU A 252 3.32 16.48 -14.57
N ALA A 253 2.09 16.28 -15.04
CA ALA A 253 0.95 16.04 -14.16
C ALA A 253 1.14 14.76 -13.31
N ALA A 254 1.77 13.72 -13.87
CA ALA A 254 2.10 12.52 -13.12
C ALA A 254 3.16 12.77 -12.02
N LEU A 255 4.20 13.54 -12.32
CA LEU A 255 5.21 13.91 -11.32
C LEU A 255 4.63 14.79 -10.20
N GLU A 256 3.77 15.75 -10.54
CA GLU A 256 3.02 16.55 -9.56
C GLU A 256 2.12 15.68 -8.67
N HIS A 257 1.44 14.71 -9.26
CA HIS A 257 0.62 13.75 -8.52
C HIS A 257 1.46 12.89 -7.58
N SER A 258 2.66 12.49 -7.98
CA SER A 258 3.62 11.74 -7.18
C SER A 258 3.94 12.43 -5.85
N VAL A 259 4.27 13.72 -5.91
CA VAL A 259 4.76 14.50 -4.76
C VAL A 259 3.65 15.24 -3.99
N ARG A 260 2.36 15.05 -4.36
CA ARG A 260 1.23 15.82 -3.82
C ARG A 260 1.05 15.73 -2.31
N LEU A 261 1.40 14.59 -1.71
CA LEU A 261 1.24 14.34 -0.28
C LEU A 261 2.55 14.45 0.51
N TYR A 262 3.68 14.70 -0.16
CA TYR A 262 4.94 14.86 0.54
C TYR A 262 4.85 15.93 1.66
N PRO A 263 5.39 15.71 2.88
CA PRO A 263 6.29 14.60 3.28
C PRO A 263 5.58 13.32 3.78
N GLU A 264 4.27 13.21 3.66
CA GLU A 264 3.53 12.02 4.05
C GLU A 264 3.84 10.82 3.14
N GLN A 265 3.83 9.61 3.72
CA GLN A 265 4.04 8.39 2.96
C GLN A 265 2.89 8.16 1.97
N ASN A 266 3.21 8.14 0.69
CA ASN A 266 2.25 7.95 -0.39
C ASN A 266 2.64 6.76 -1.27
N GLY A 267 1.76 5.75 -1.39
CA GLY A 267 1.98 4.61 -2.29
C GLY A 267 2.16 5.03 -3.74
N GLY A 268 1.53 6.12 -4.15
CA GLY A 268 1.69 6.71 -5.48
C GLY A 268 2.99 7.48 -5.69
N PHE A 269 3.87 7.66 -4.70
CA PHE A 269 5.18 8.29 -4.94
C PHE A 269 5.97 7.49 -5.97
N LEU A 270 6.41 8.14 -7.05
CA LEU A 270 7.11 7.46 -8.16
C LEU A 270 8.60 7.33 -7.88
N GLN A 271 9.12 6.15 -8.19
CA GLN A 271 10.53 5.92 -8.48
C GLN A 271 10.71 6.04 -10.00
N VAL A 272 11.83 6.56 -10.49
CA VAL A 272 11.97 6.98 -11.89
C VAL A 272 13.29 6.54 -12.53
N SER A 273 13.30 6.42 -13.87
CA SER A 273 14.49 6.19 -14.67
C SER A 273 14.40 6.97 -15.98
N GLY A 274 15.54 7.40 -16.53
CA GLY A 274 15.63 8.17 -17.77
C GLY A 274 15.17 9.62 -17.63
N LEU A 275 14.76 10.03 -16.43
CA LEU A 275 14.42 11.40 -16.06
C LEU A 275 14.96 11.75 -14.68
N GLU A 276 15.17 13.04 -14.45
CA GLU A 276 15.48 13.64 -13.16
C GLU A 276 14.47 14.77 -12.91
N PHE A 277 14.02 14.93 -11.67
CA PHE A 277 13.16 16.05 -11.33
C PHE A 277 13.41 16.62 -9.94
N VAL A 278 13.17 17.92 -9.81
CA VAL A 278 13.27 18.69 -8.58
C VAL A 278 11.89 19.18 -8.18
N PHE A 279 11.55 19.10 -6.91
CA PHE A 279 10.29 19.63 -6.41
C PHE A 279 10.47 20.42 -5.12
N ASP A 280 9.63 21.43 -4.93
CA ASP A 280 9.57 22.32 -3.77
C ASP A 280 8.36 21.96 -2.90
N PRO A 281 8.58 21.29 -1.74
CA PRO A 281 7.49 20.89 -0.85
C PRO A 281 6.73 22.07 -0.23
N SER A 282 7.31 23.27 -0.22
CA SER A 282 6.67 24.46 0.34
C SER A 282 5.53 25.01 -0.55
N ARG A 283 5.48 24.57 -1.80
CA ARG A 283 4.44 24.97 -2.75
C ARG A 283 3.16 24.14 -2.59
N GLU A 284 2.08 24.69 -3.10
CA GLU A 284 0.81 23.98 -3.15
C GLU A 284 0.89 22.71 -4.04
N PRO A 285 0.22 21.60 -3.64
CA PRO A 285 0.10 20.42 -4.48
C PRO A 285 -0.39 20.77 -5.90
N GLY A 286 0.26 20.23 -6.93
CA GLY A 286 0.01 20.53 -8.32
C GLY A 286 0.86 21.68 -8.91
N ALA A 287 1.76 22.26 -8.09
CA ALA A 287 2.75 23.27 -8.50
C ALA A 287 4.10 23.06 -7.81
N ARG A 288 4.37 21.86 -7.33
CA ARG A 288 5.58 21.50 -6.57
C ARG A 288 6.78 21.22 -7.47
N VAL A 289 6.59 20.60 -8.62
CA VAL A 289 7.67 20.24 -9.54
C VAL A 289 8.22 21.51 -10.18
N THR A 290 9.52 21.77 -9.99
CA THR A 290 10.19 22.98 -10.48
C THR A 290 11.00 22.74 -11.74
N ASP A 291 11.66 21.59 -11.83
CA ASP A 291 12.52 21.22 -12.94
C ASP A 291 12.32 19.74 -13.28
N VAL A 292 12.33 19.44 -14.59
CA VAL A 292 12.31 18.07 -15.11
C VAL A 292 13.27 17.98 -16.28
N ILE A 293 14.22 17.04 -16.20
CA ILE A 293 15.20 16.76 -17.23
C ILE A 293 14.99 15.35 -17.76
N ILE A 294 14.92 15.18 -19.07
CA ILE A 294 14.79 13.88 -19.73
C ILE A 294 15.89 13.75 -20.78
N GLY A 295 16.74 12.73 -20.63
CA GLY A 295 17.88 12.53 -21.53
C GLY A 295 18.79 13.76 -21.66
N GLY A 296 18.98 14.51 -20.54
CA GLY A 296 19.80 15.71 -20.47
C GLY A 296 19.16 16.98 -21.01
N ASN A 297 17.88 16.96 -21.39
CA ASN A 297 17.14 18.12 -21.90
C ASN A 297 15.95 18.44 -21.01
N ALA A 298 15.57 19.71 -20.92
CA ALA A 298 14.36 20.12 -20.21
C ALA A 298 13.12 19.49 -20.84
N LEU A 299 12.14 19.15 -19.99
CA LEU A 299 10.86 18.59 -20.41
C LEU A 299 10.14 19.56 -21.38
N GLU A 300 9.72 19.03 -22.53
CA GLU A 300 8.92 19.73 -23.52
C GLU A 300 7.46 19.27 -23.41
N LEU A 301 6.56 20.16 -23.00
CA LEU A 301 5.16 19.81 -22.66
C LEU A 301 4.36 19.22 -23.84
N ASP A 302 4.65 19.62 -25.06
CA ASP A 302 3.95 19.20 -26.28
C ASP A 302 4.65 18.04 -27.01
N LYS A 303 5.82 17.63 -26.52
CA LYS A 303 6.54 16.48 -27.06
C LYS A 303 5.99 15.19 -26.47
N THR A 304 5.98 14.16 -27.30
CA THR A 304 5.61 12.81 -26.89
C THR A 304 6.85 12.06 -26.40
N TYR A 305 6.69 11.34 -25.29
CA TYR A 305 7.70 10.47 -24.70
C TYR A 305 7.16 9.06 -24.56
N THR A 306 8.04 8.07 -24.73
CA THR A 306 7.72 6.68 -24.42
C THR A 306 8.08 6.39 -22.97
N VAL A 307 7.12 5.81 -22.23
CA VAL A 307 7.21 5.58 -20.79
C VAL A 307 7.00 4.10 -20.50
N ALA A 308 7.95 3.47 -19.81
CA ALA A 308 7.75 2.16 -19.20
C ALA A 308 7.05 2.33 -17.85
N THR A 309 6.02 1.52 -17.61
CA THR A 309 5.33 1.48 -16.33
C THR A 309 4.71 0.10 -16.10
N ASN A 310 4.05 -0.11 -14.97
CA ASN A 310 3.29 -1.33 -14.74
C ASN A 310 1.81 -1.16 -15.16
N ASP A 311 1.12 -2.27 -15.40
CA ASP A 311 -0.27 -2.30 -15.84
C ASP A 311 -1.25 -1.61 -14.86
N PHE A 312 -0.95 -1.64 -13.56
CA PHE A 312 -1.74 -0.98 -12.52
C PHE A 312 -1.69 0.56 -12.68
N VAL A 313 -0.50 1.15 -12.83
CA VAL A 313 -0.32 2.60 -13.05
C VAL A 313 -0.89 3.00 -14.41
N ALA A 314 -0.64 2.21 -15.46
CA ALA A 314 -1.18 2.45 -16.81
C ALA A 314 -2.71 2.47 -16.83
N ALA A 315 -3.36 1.66 -15.99
CA ALA A 315 -4.82 1.65 -15.84
C ALA A 315 -5.38 2.80 -14.96
N GLY A 316 -4.52 3.65 -14.41
CA GLY A 316 -4.91 4.76 -13.52
C GLY A 316 -4.88 4.43 -12.03
N GLY A 317 -4.24 3.32 -11.64
CA GLY A 317 -4.02 2.97 -10.24
C GLY A 317 -3.27 4.05 -9.47
N ASP A 318 -3.39 4.09 -8.16
CA ASP A 318 -2.89 5.15 -7.27
C ASP A 318 -3.32 6.58 -7.68
N GLY A 319 -4.38 6.70 -8.50
CA GLY A 319 -4.90 7.98 -8.98
C GLY A 319 -4.19 8.56 -10.22
N TYR A 320 -3.36 7.77 -10.90
CA TYR A 320 -2.64 8.17 -12.12
C TYR A 320 -3.55 8.23 -13.36
N THR A 321 -4.65 8.96 -13.27
CA THR A 321 -5.67 9.07 -14.34
C THR A 321 -5.12 9.61 -15.66
N MET A 322 -4.02 10.38 -15.64
CA MET A 322 -3.34 10.89 -16.83
C MET A 322 -2.78 9.77 -17.71
N PHE A 323 -2.48 8.59 -17.17
CA PHE A 323 -2.06 7.43 -17.96
C PHE A 323 -3.21 6.79 -18.75
N GLN A 324 -4.48 7.00 -18.36
CA GLN A 324 -5.64 6.45 -19.06
C GLN A 324 -5.84 7.07 -20.45
N SER A 325 -5.28 8.26 -20.70
CA SER A 325 -5.28 8.93 -22.00
C SER A 325 -4.04 8.59 -22.84
N ALA A 326 -3.04 7.91 -22.27
CA ALA A 326 -1.82 7.51 -22.96
C ALA A 326 -2.11 6.41 -24.00
N THR A 327 -1.34 6.39 -25.07
CA THR A 327 -1.42 5.32 -26.07
C THR A 327 -0.58 4.13 -25.62
N VAL A 328 -1.21 2.98 -25.40
CA VAL A 328 -0.49 1.75 -25.11
C VAL A 328 0.23 1.26 -26.38
N LEU A 329 1.56 1.19 -26.33
CA LEU A 329 2.38 0.71 -27.42
C LEU A 329 2.70 -0.79 -27.31
N VAL A 330 2.95 -1.25 -26.06
CA VAL A 330 3.29 -2.65 -25.78
C VAL A 330 2.69 -3.06 -24.43
N GLU A 331 1.98 -4.19 -24.43
CA GLU A 331 1.67 -4.97 -23.25
C GLU A 331 2.50 -6.24 -23.32
N THR A 332 3.55 -6.36 -22.51
CA THR A 332 4.49 -7.48 -22.63
C THR A 332 3.89 -8.80 -22.16
N GLY A 333 2.97 -8.76 -21.22
CA GLY A 333 2.50 -9.92 -20.47
C GLY A 333 3.56 -10.47 -19.50
N GLU A 334 4.76 -9.91 -19.49
CA GLU A 334 5.84 -10.27 -18.57
C GLU A 334 5.61 -9.60 -17.21
N MET A 335 5.72 -10.37 -16.13
CA MET A 335 5.59 -9.82 -14.79
C MET A 335 6.85 -9.03 -14.45
N LEU A 336 6.66 -7.87 -13.82
CA LEU A 336 7.77 -7.01 -13.41
C LEU A 336 8.81 -7.75 -12.55
N ARG A 337 8.36 -8.61 -11.63
CA ARG A 337 9.26 -9.43 -10.80
C ARG A 337 10.10 -10.42 -11.63
N ASP A 338 9.56 -10.94 -12.74
CA ASP A 338 10.29 -11.89 -13.60
C ASP A 338 11.37 -11.15 -14.41
N ALA A 339 11.09 -9.93 -14.88
CA ALA A 339 12.09 -9.06 -15.50
C ALA A 339 13.24 -8.74 -14.53
N VAL A 340 12.92 -8.41 -13.26
CA VAL A 340 13.92 -8.16 -12.22
C VAL A 340 14.74 -9.44 -11.93
N ALA A 341 14.09 -10.60 -11.83
CA ALA A 341 14.79 -11.87 -11.61
C ALA A 341 15.75 -12.19 -12.78
N SER A 342 15.30 -12.00 -14.02
CA SER A 342 16.10 -12.22 -15.22
C SER A 342 17.33 -11.31 -15.26
N TYR A 343 17.17 -10.04 -14.93
CA TYR A 343 18.26 -9.08 -14.84
C TYR A 343 19.32 -9.50 -13.79
N VAL A 344 18.86 -9.89 -12.59
CA VAL A 344 19.76 -10.32 -11.51
C VAL A 344 20.54 -11.60 -11.90
N VAL A 345 19.89 -12.53 -12.63
CA VAL A 345 20.56 -13.72 -13.18
C VAL A 345 21.63 -13.33 -14.19
N GLU A 346 21.36 -12.36 -15.07
CA GLU A 346 22.30 -11.92 -16.11
C GLU A 346 23.52 -11.21 -15.52
N GLU A 347 23.31 -10.29 -14.57
CA GLU A 347 24.37 -9.50 -13.94
C GLU A 347 25.15 -10.29 -12.87
N GLY A 348 24.53 -11.29 -12.26
CA GLY A 348 25.11 -12.14 -11.21
C GLY A 348 25.32 -11.41 -9.89
N THR A 349 26.02 -10.28 -9.88
CA THR A 349 26.23 -9.44 -8.67
C THR A 349 25.97 -7.98 -8.99
N ILE A 350 25.07 -7.37 -8.22
CA ILE A 350 24.63 -5.99 -8.42
C ILE A 350 25.01 -5.09 -7.23
N ALA A 351 25.12 -3.78 -7.48
CA ALA A 351 25.44 -2.77 -6.47
C ALA A 351 24.84 -1.40 -6.82
N PRO A 352 23.50 -1.29 -7.02
CA PRO A 352 22.87 -0.01 -7.39
C PRO A 352 23.05 1.02 -6.28
N GLN A 353 23.19 2.28 -6.69
CA GLN A 353 23.30 3.44 -5.80
C GLN A 353 22.14 4.39 -6.09
N VAL A 354 21.82 5.26 -5.15
CA VAL A 354 20.93 6.40 -5.37
C VAL A 354 21.66 7.41 -6.26
N GLU A 355 21.04 7.87 -7.33
CA GLU A 355 21.66 8.67 -8.38
C GLU A 355 21.29 10.18 -8.31
N GLY A 356 20.34 10.56 -7.45
CA GLY A 356 19.87 11.93 -7.32
C GLY A 356 18.81 12.30 -8.36
N ARG A 357 18.05 11.34 -8.83
CA ARG A 357 16.98 11.52 -9.83
C ARG A 357 15.77 12.28 -9.28
N ILE A 358 15.56 12.23 -7.97
CA ILE A 358 14.41 12.85 -7.28
C ILE A 358 14.92 13.73 -6.14
N VAL A 359 14.80 15.04 -6.29
CA VAL A 359 15.34 16.01 -5.33
C VAL A 359 14.23 16.89 -4.75
N ALA A 360 14.07 16.87 -3.43
CA ALA A 360 13.25 17.84 -2.71
C ALA A 360 14.12 19.08 -2.36
N ILE A 361 13.63 20.28 -2.64
CA ILE A 361 14.29 21.53 -2.20
C ILE A 361 14.08 21.67 -0.67
N GLU A 362 15.15 21.98 0.07
CA GLU A 362 15.10 22.21 1.52
C GLU A 362 14.53 23.60 1.86
#